data_fef8242bd3e1bed66b825fe09c5cbba8
#
_entry.id   fef8242bd3e1bed66b825fe09c5cbba8
#
_cell.length_a   1.000
_cell.length_b   1.000
_cell.length_c   1.000
_cell.angle_alpha   90.00
_cell.angle_beta   90.00
_cell.angle_gamma   90.00
#
_symmetry.space_group_name_H-M   'P 1'
#
loop_
_entity.id
_entity.type
_entity.pdbx_description
1 polymer ?
#
loop_
_entity_poly.entity_id
_entity_poly.type
_entity_poly.pdbx_seq_one_letter_code
_entity_poly.pdbx_strand_id
1 'polypeptide(L)'
;VVNVVDLMSLPRPKDHPHGMEDTLFRELFTDATDVVFAFHGYPGAIHQLVHGRPDADRFHVRGFIEEGTTTTPFDMVVRNRASRYHLVMDAINNARRTPAGATDLKAYCRSELARHEAYVVEHLEDMPEVTAWTLGDWATPA
;
A
#
# COMPACT_ATOMS: atom_id res chain seq x y z
N VAL A 1 10.07 5.95 0.35
CA VAL A 1 9.40 4.88 -0.39
C VAL A 1 10.44 3.87 -0.85
N VAL A 2 10.20 2.58 -0.63
CA VAL A 2 11.06 1.48 -1.09
C VAL A 2 10.31 0.68 -2.14
N ASN A 3 10.90 0.48 -3.31
CA ASN A 3 10.37 -0.38 -4.34
C ASN A 3 11.05 -1.76 -4.25
N VAL A 4 10.30 -2.79 -3.88
CA VAL A 4 10.80 -4.17 -3.76
C VAL A 4 10.59 -4.87 -5.09
N VAL A 5 11.66 -4.98 -5.88
CA VAL A 5 11.64 -5.60 -7.22
C VAL A 5 11.70 -7.12 -7.13
N ASP A 6 12.46 -7.65 -6.17
CA ASP A 6 12.56 -9.09 -5.89
C ASP A 6 12.03 -9.39 -4.49
N LEU A 7 10.85 -9.99 -4.42
CA LEU A 7 10.22 -10.36 -3.14
C LEU A 7 11.06 -11.42 -2.37
N MET A 8 11.84 -12.23 -3.06
CA MET A 8 12.69 -13.23 -2.42
C MET A 8 13.90 -12.63 -1.71
N SER A 9 14.10 -11.31 -1.82
CA SER A 9 15.06 -10.57 -1.00
C SER A 9 14.54 -10.28 0.42
N LEU A 10 13.24 -10.37 0.67
CA LEU A 10 12.63 -10.09 1.97
C LEU A 10 13.01 -11.11 3.07
N PRO A 11 13.07 -12.43 2.84
CA PRO A 11 13.54 -13.39 3.83
C PRO A 11 15.01 -13.18 4.20
N ARG A 12 15.46 -13.88 5.25
CA ARG A 12 16.89 -13.94 5.60
C ARG A 12 17.67 -14.85 4.62
N PRO A 13 19.01 -14.68 4.51
CA PRO A 13 19.84 -15.52 3.66
C PRO A 13 19.75 -17.02 3.99
N LYS A 14 19.51 -17.36 5.25
CA LYS A 14 19.31 -18.75 5.69
C LYS A 14 18.02 -19.38 5.17
N ASP A 15 17.01 -18.55 4.85
CA ASP A 15 15.68 -18.98 4.44
C ASP A 15 15.52 -18.93 2.92
N HIS A 16 16.30 -18.08 2.22
CA HIS A 16 16.30 -17.98 0.77
C HIS A 16 17.66 -17.46 0.23
N PRO A 17 18.19 -17.98 -0.90
CA PRO A 17 19.48 -17.55 -1.46
C PRO A 17 19.56 -16.05 -1.81
N HIS A 18 18.44 -15.42 -2.19
CA HIS A 18 18.35 -13.99 -2.46
C HIS A 18 18.04 -13.17 -1.20
N GLY A 19 17.86 -13.81 -0.07
CA GLY A 19 17.52 -13.13 1.18
C GLY A 19 18.56 -12.10 1.56
N MET A 20 18.13 -10.93 2.02
CA MET A 20 19.05 -9.88 2.45
C MET A 20 19.47 -10.04 3.92
N GLU A 21 20.66 -9.59 4.24
CA GLU A 21 21.18 -9.55 5.62
C GLU A 21 20.33 -8.59 6.49
N ASP A 22 20.25 -8.89 7.79
CA ASP A 22 19.47 -8.09 8.74
C ASP A 22 19.91 -6.61 8.80
N THR A 23 21.19 -6.32 8.56
CA THR A 23 21.72 -4.94 8.48
C THR A 23 21.09 -4.17 7.33
N LEU A 24 21.11 -4.73 6.11
CA LEU A 24 20.52 -4.11 4.94
C LEU A 24 19.00 -4.00 5.08
N PHE A 25 18.35 -5.02 5.66
CA PHE A 25 16.92 -4.98 5.90
C PHE A 25 16.53 -3.80 6.81
N ARG A 26 17.31 -3.54 7.88
CA ARG A 26 17.10 -2.41 8.78
C ARG A 26 17.38 -1.07 8.12
N GLU A 27 18.38 -0.98 7.27
CA GLU A 27 18.67 0.25 6.51
C GLU A 27 17.48 0.64 5.61
N LEU A 28 16.83 -0.35 4.97
CA LEU A 28 15.72 -0.12 4.06
C LEU A 28 14.37 0.09 4.79
N PHE A 29 14.09 -0.74 5.79
CA PHE A 29 12.78 -0.79 6.45
C PHE A 29 12.80 -0.22 7.87
N THR A 30 13.93 0.31 8.34
CA THR A 30 14.14 0.78 9.71
C THR A 30 13.92 -0.30 10.79
N ASP A 31 14.15 0.02 12.07
CA ASP A 31 13.93 -0.93 13.17
C ASP A 31 12.60 -0.71 13.91
N ALA A 32 12.06 0.48 13.80
CA ALA A 32 11.07 0.92 14.76
C ALA A 32 9.93 1.73 14.15
N THR A 33 9.88 1.85 12.82
CA THR A 33 8.81 2.56 12.12
C THR A 33 7.92 1.53 11.44
N ASP A 34 6.61 1.72 11.56
CA ASP A 34 5.65 0.88 10.84
C ASP A 34 5.88 0.96 9.34
N VAL A 35 5.67 -0.15 8.66
CA VAL A 35 5.81 -0.29 7.22
C VAL A 35 4.44 -0.56 6.61
N VAL A 36 3.95 0.34 5.78
CA VAL A 36 2.78 0.09 4.93
C VAL A 36 3.27 -0.53 3.64
N PHE A 37 2.92 -1.78 3.41
CA PHE A 37 3.35 -2.56 2.26
C PHE A 37 2.18 -2.78 1.31
N ALA A 38 2.30 -2.32 0.07
CA ALA A 38 1.32 -2.57 -0.99
C ALA A 38 1.84 -3.64 -1.96
N PHE A 39 1.02 -4.66 -2.20
CA PHE A 39 1.40 -5.80 -3.02
C PHE A 39 0.21 -6.28 -3.86
N HIS A 40 0.42 -6.51 -5.15
CA HIS A 40 -0.62 -7.05 -6.02
C HIS A 40 -0.66 -8.58 -5.93
N GLY A 41 -1.06 -9.09 -4.78
CA GLY A 41 -1.22 -10.50 -4.48
C GLY A 41 -1.69 -10.69 -3.03
N TYR A 42 -1.82 -11.94 -2.59
CA TYR A 42 -2.35 -12.26 -1.27
C TYR A 42 -1.42 -11.74 -0.14
N PRO A 43 -1.94 -10.97 0.81
CA PRO A 43 -1.14 -10.41 1.92
C PRO A 43 -0.34 -11.46 2.70
N GLY A 44 -0.90 -12.65 2.85
CA GLY A 44 -0.24 -13.77 3.53
C GLY A 44 1.11 -14.16 2.93
N ALA A 45 1.31 -13.96 1.62
CA ALA A 45 2.59 -14.23 0.98
C ALA A 45 3.69 -13.31 1.53
N ILE A 46 3.41 -12.02 1.69
CA ILE A 46 4.38 -11.07 2.25
C ILE A 46 4.62 -11.35 3.74
N HIS A 47 3.56 -11.62 4.51
CA HIS A 47 3.71 -11.99 5.93
C HIS A 47 4.59 -13.23 6.10
N GLN A 48 4.45 -14.23 5.23
CA GLN A 48 5.30 -15.42 5.23
C GLN A 48 6.76 -15.08 4.95
N LEU A 49 7.04 -14.20 3.98
CA LEU A 49 8.40 -13.82 3.60
C LEU A 49 9.12 -13.01 4.69
N VAL A 50 8.40 -12.19 5.46
CA VAL A 50 8.97 -11.37 6.54
C VAL A 50 8.86 -12.03 7.92
N HIS A 51 8.21 -13.18 8.05
CA HIS A 51 7.94 -13.85 9.33
C HIS A 51 9.21 -14.07 10.18
N GLY A 52 10.34 -14.37 9.55
CA GLY A 52 11.63 -14.57 10.25
C GLY A 52 12.33 -13.26 10.65
N ARG A 53 11.83 -12.10 10.29
CA ARG A 53 12.43 -10.81 10.60
C ARG A 53 12.07 -10.33 12.01
N PRO A 54 12.96 -9.58 12.69
CA PRO A 54 12.58 -8.89 13.93
C PRO A 54 11.41 -7.94 13.68
N ASP A 55 10.49 -7.89 14.64
CA ASP A 55 9.36 -6.95 14.63
C ASP A 55 8.53 -7.01 13.34
N ALA A 56 8.24 -8.24 12.85
CA ALA A 56 7.45 -8.47 11.63
C ALA A 56 6.02 -7.92 11.74
N ASP A 57 5.48 -7.76 12.94
CA ASP A 57 4.12 -7.24 13.23
C ASP A 57 3.95 -5.79 12.78
N ARG A 58 5.05 -5.04 12.62
CA ARG A 58 5.02 -3.65 12.11
C ARG A 58 4.77 -3.55 10.59
N PHE A 59 4.69 -4.69 9.89
CA PHE A 59 4.35 -4.73 8.48
C PHE A 59 2.83 -4.79 8.28
N HIS A 60 2.25 -3.67 7.88
CA HIS A 60 0.84 -3.54 7.55
C HIS A 60 0.66 -3.78 6.05
N VAL A 61 0.37 -5.02 5.68
CA VAL A 61 0.31 -5.44 4.28
C VAL A 61 -1.08 -5.19 3.71
N ARG A 62 -1.15 -4.46 2.61
CA ARG A 62 -2.30 -4.33 1.73
C ARG A 62 -2.04 -5.14 0.49
N GLY A 63 -2.85 -6.15 0.30
CA GLY A 63 -2.74 -7.06 -0.83
C GLY A 63 -4.00 -7.04 -1.69
N PHE A 64 -4.06 -7.97 -2.60
CA PHE A 64 -5.18 -8.18 -3.49
C PHE A 64 -5.78 -9.56 -3.19
N ILE A 65 -7.02 -9.58 -2.71
CA ILE A 65 -7.80 -10.79 -2.48
C ILE A 65 -8.96 -10.77 -3.46
N GLU A 66 -9.02 -11.78 -4.31
CA GLU A 66 -10.10 -11.93 -5.26
C GLU A 66 -11.34 -12.53 -4.57
N GLU A 67 -12.42 -11.79 -4.55
CA GLU A 67 -13.67 -12.20 -3.91
C GLU A 67 -14.73 -12.76 -4.91
N GLY A 68 -14.31 -13.01 -6.15
CA GLY A 68 -15.21 -13.52 -7.20
C GLY A 68 -16.19 -12.48 -7.75
N THR A 69 -15.98 -11.19 -7.45
CA THR A 69 -16.79 -10.08 -7.99
C THR A 69 -16.06 -9.40 -9.13
N THR A 70 -16.81 -8.95 -10.12
CA THR A 70 -16.27 -8.15 -11.23
C THR A 70 -16.68 -6.70 -11.03
N THR A 71 -15.72 -5.80 -11.11
CA THR A 71 -15.91 -4.35 -11.05
C THR A 71 -14.84 -3.66 -11.90
N THR A 72 -14.74 -2.34 -11.83
CA THR A 72 -13.70 -1.58 -12.56
C THR A 72 -12.32 -1.81 -11.98
N PRO A 73 -11.23 -1.64 -12.76
CA PRO A 73 -9.86 -1.91 -12.27
C PRO A 73 -9.50 -1.15 -11.00
N PHE A 74 -9.83 0.14 -10.91
CA PHE A 74 -9.51 0.91 -9.72
C PHE A 74 -10.45 0.60 -8.55
N ASP A 75 -11.72 0.29 -8.79
CA ASP A 75 -12.64 -0.14 -7.74
C ASP A 75 -12.18 -1.46 -7.10
N MET A 76 -11.59 -2.38 -7.87
CA MET A 76 -10.95 -3.58 -7.30
C MET A 76 -9.82 -3.23 -6.33
N VAL A 77 -9.02 -2.22 -6.65
CA VAL A 77 -7.96 -1.73 -5.75
C VAL A 77 -8.55 -1.05 -4.52
N VAL A 78 -9.65 -0.31 -4.68
CA VAL A 78 -10.39 0.33 -3.58
C VAL A 78 -10.97 -0.72 -2.63
N ARG A 79 -11.67 -1.73 -3.13
CA ARG A 79 -12.24 -2.83 -2.33
C ARG A 79 -11.19 -3.58 -1.53
N ASN A 80 -10.02 -3.78 -2.10
CA ASN A 80 -8.87 -4.38 -1.44
C ASN A 80 -8.12 -3.41 -0.50
N ARG A 81 -8.58 -2.17 -0.34
CA ARG A 81 -7.96 -1.13 0.49
C ARG A 81 -6.49 -0.86 0.13
N ALA A 82 -6.11 -1.12 -1.11
CA ALA A 82 -4.76 -0.93 -1.64
C ALA A 82 -4.62 0.33 -2.51
N SER A 83 -5.70 1.14 -2.64
CA SER A 83 -5.66 2.38 -3.40
C SER A 83 -4.75 3.42 -2.73
N ARG A 84 -4.22 4.37 -3.53
CA ARG A 84 -3.42 5.49 -3.03
C ARG A 84 -4.06 6.21 -1.84
N TYR A 85 -5.37 6.35 -1.82
CA TYR A 85 -6.11 6.97 -0.73
C TYR A 85 -6.03 6.16 0.56
N HIS A 86 -6.17 4.83 0.47
CA HIS A 86 -6.04 3.93 1.61
C HIS A 86 -4.62 3.91 2.14
N LEU A 87 -3.62 3.81 1.26
CA LEU A 87 -2.20 3.77 1.65
C LEU A 87 -1.77 5.07 2.35
N VAL A 88 -2.26 6.23 1.89
CA VAL A 88 -2.02 7.51 2.57
C VAL A 88 -2.65 7.52 3.96
N MET A 89 -3.90 7.07 4.09
CA MET A 89 -4.55 6.99 5.40
C MET A 89 -3.85 6.01 6.34
N ASP A 90 -3.39 4.87 5.83
CA ASP A 90 -2.63 3.88 6.62
C ASP A 90 -1.27 4.45 7.05
N ALA A 91 -0.56 5.14 6.17
CA ALA A 91 0.69 5.79 6.52
C ALA A 91 0.51 6.85 7.63
N ILE A 92 -0.58 7.63 7.57
CA ILE A 92 -0.91 8.60 8.62
C ILE A 92 -1.27 7.89 9.94
N ASN A 93 -2.07 6.82 9.88
CA ASN A 93 -2.53 6.10 11.06
C ASN A 93 -1.38 5.40 11.81
N ASN A 94 -0.40 4.91 11.07
CA ASN A 94 0.76 4.19 11.60
C ASN A 94 1.98 5.10 11.80
N ALA A 95 1.85 6.40 11.55
CA ALA A 95 2.92 7.35 11.80
C ALA A 95 3.13 7.56 13.31
N ARG A 96 4.37 7.53 13.79
CA ARG A 96 4.72 7.78 15.20
C ARG A 96 4.26 9.14 15.72
N ARG A 97 4.17 10.12 14.82
CA ARG A 97 3.65 11.46 15.08
C ARG A 97 2.65 11.78 13.99
N THR A 98 1.50 12.25 14.37
CA THR A 98 0.49 12.72 13.41
C THR A 98 1.06 13.89 12.60
N PRO A 99 1.18 13.75 11.27
CA PRO A 99 1.67 14.85 10.42
C PRO A 99 0.75 16.07 10.48
N ALA A 100 1.30 17.26 10.27
CA ALA A 100 0.48 18.46 10.07
C ALA A 100 -0.46 18.26 8.87
N GLY A 101 -1.71 18.69 8.98
CA GLY A 101 -2.73 18.52 7.93
C GLY A 101 -3.28 17.09 7.78
N ALA A 102 -2.90 16.16 8.66
CA ALA A 102 -3.35 14.76 8.57
C ALA A 102 -4.88 14.62 8.58
N THR A 103 -5.59 15.43 9.37
CA THR A 103 -7.05 15.40 9.45
C THR A 103 -7.67 15.77 8.10
N ASP A 104 -7.23 16.87 7.51
CA ASP A 104 -7.74 17.36 6.23
C ASP A 104 -7.41 16.40 5.09
N LEU A 105 -6.18 15.86 5.08
CA LEU A 105 -5.77 14.87 4.08
C LEU A 105 -6.57 13.57 4.20
N LYS A 106 -6.86 13.10 5.40
CA LYS A 106 -7.73 11.92 5.59
C LYS A 106 -9.18 12.21 5.19
N ALA A 107 -9.68 13.43 5.45
CA ALA A 107 -11.01 13.84 5.00
C ALA A 107 -11.08 13.89 3.47
N TYR A 108 -10.07 14.46 2.82
CA TYR A 108 -9.93 14.44 1.36
C TYR A 108 -9.91 13.01 0.81
N CYS A 109 -9.08 12.12 1.35
CA CYS A 109 -9.03 10.72 0.89
C CYS A 109 -10.40 10.03 0.99
N ARG A 110 -11.14 10.26 2.09
CA ARG A 110 -12.49 9.70 2.25
C ARG A 110 -13.49 10.28 1.25
N SER A 111 -13.43 11.57 0.98
CA SER A 111 -14.32 12.21 0.00
C SER A 111 -14.06 11.69 -1.41
N GLU A 112 -12.79 11.46 -1.78
CA GLU A 112 -12.44 10.89 -3.08
C GLU A 112 -12.91 9.44 -3.23
N LEU A 113 -12.79 8.64 -2.18
CA LEU A 113 -13.33 7.28 -2.18
C LEU A 113 -14.85 7.25 -2.35
N ALA A 114 -15.58 8.11 -1.62
CA ALA A 114 -17.02 8.21 -1.73
C ALA A 114 -17.46 8.72 -3.12
N ARG A 115 -16.73 9.68 -3.69
CA ARG A 115 -16.97 10.19 -5.04
C ARG A 115 -16.76 9.11 -6.09
N HIS A 116 -15.69 8.33 -5.95
CA HIS A 116 -15.40 7.21 -6.83
C HIS A 116 -16.48 6.14 -6.77
N GLU A 117 -16.89 5.73 -5.57
CA GLU A 117 -17.97 4.75 -5.37
C GLU A 117 -19.27 5.20 -6.07
N ALA A 118 -19.68 6.45 -5.88
CA ALA A 118 -20.87 7.01 -6.53
C ALA A 118 -20.74 6.99 -8.05
N TYR A 119 -19.57 7.36 -8.59
CA TYR A 119 -19.29 7.38 -10.02
C TYR A 119 -19.35 5.99 -10.63
N VAL A 120 -18.74 4.98 -10.00
CA VAL A 120 -18.77 3.59 -10.48
C VAL A 120 -20.19 3.04 -10.48
N VAL A 121 -21.01 3.34 -9.47
CA VAL A 121 -22.42 2.93 -9.42
C VAL A 121 -23.23 3.52 -10.58
N GLU A 122 -22.97 4.77 -10.93
CA GLU A 122 -23.72 5.47 -11.99
C GLU A 122 -23.24 5.13 -13.39
N HIS A 123 -21.92 5.03 -13.60
CA HIS A 123 -21.32 4.94 -14.93
C HIS A 123 -20.75 3.56 -15.27
N LEU A 124 -20.55 2.68 -14.29
CA LEU A 124 -19.90 1.36 -14.43
C LEU A 124 -18.48 1.45 -14.98
N GLU A 125 -17.82 2.57 -14.75
CA GLU A 125 -16.45 2.90 -15.17
C GLU A 125 -15.68 3.58 -14.04
N ASP A 126 -14.34 3.55 -14.11
CA ASP A 126 -13.50 4.37 -13.23
C ASP A 126 -13.61 5.86 -13.60
N MET A 127 -13.48 6.75 -12.62
CA MET A 127 -13.44 8.19 -12.89
C MET A 127 -12.31 8.54 -13.86
N PRO A 128 -12.52 9.46 -14.82
CA PRO A 128 -11.51 9.85 -15.82
C PRO A 128 -10.17 10.27 -15.22
N GLU A 129 -10.19 11.03 -14.12
CA GLU A 129 -8.96 11.46 -13.43
C GLU A 129 -8.21 10.32 -12.73
N VAL A 130 -8.88 9.22 -12.43
CA VAL A 130 -8.24 8.00 -11.91
C VAL A 130 -7.52 7.28 -13.04
N THR A 131 -8.18 7.13 -14.17
CA THR A 131 -7.63 6.48 -15.36
C THR A 131 -6.47 7.27 -15.98
N ALA A 132 -6.56 8.60 -15.98
CA ALA A 132 -5.53 9.49 -16.51
C ALA A 132 -4.33 9.68 -15.56
N TRP A 133 -4.44 9.30 -14.30
CA TRP A 133 -3.39 9.54 -13.30
C TRP A 133 -2.11 8.75 -13.60
N THR A 134 -0.96 9.43 -13.54
CA THR A 134 0.35 8.82 -13.67
C THR A 134 1.22 9.10 -12.45
N LEU A 135 2.20 8.25 -12.18
CA LEU A 135 3.10 8.41 -11.03
C LEU A 135 3.92 9.72 -11.08
N GLY A 136 4.09 10.31 -12.26
CA GLY A 136 4.79 11.60 -12.45
C GLY A 136 4.00 12.82 -11.97
N ASP A 137 2.68 12.73 -11.88
CA ASP A 137 1.81 13.87 -11.61
C ASP A 137 1.96 14.45 -10.19
N TRP A 138 2.45 13.67 -9.23
CA TRP A 138 2.71 14.13 -7.87
C TRP A 138 3.96 15.03 -7.74
N ALA A 139 4.84 15.01 -8.73
CA ALA A 139 6.09 15.78 -8.71
C ALA A 139 5.92 17.24 -9.15
N THR A 140 4.74 17.60 -9.66
CA THR A 140 4.43 18.96 -10.13
C THR A 140 3.44 19.59 -9.16
N PRO A 141 3.88 20.42 -8.18
CA PRO A 141 2.93 21.22 -7.40
C PRO A 141 2.21 22.18 -8.34
N ALA A 142 0.89 22.22 -8.23
CA ALA A 142 0.06 23.21 -8.92
C ALA A 142 0.35 24.62 -8.40
#